data_eed7e5f7374cfeb27aa71ddf97997053
#
_entry.id   eed7e5f7374cfeb27aa71ddf97997053
#
_cell.length_a   1.000
_cell.length_b   1.000
_cell.length_c   1.000
_cell.angle_alpha   90.00
_cell.angle_beta   90.00
_cell.angle_gamma   90.00
#
_symmetry.space_group_name_H-M   'P 1'
#
loop_
_entity.id
_entity.type
_entity.pdbx_description
1 polymer ?
#
loop_
_entity_poly.entity_id
_entity_poly.type
_entity_poly.pdbx_seq_one_letter_code
_entity_poly.pdbx_strand_id
1 'polypeptide(L)'
;MAAAALFYFSKKLPNTKSEEEFEPAKKAKNTLIVLTILIALCFGLIFNTYTSSGVHTDSVENTRLLLLVIALAAVIGCVFFANVKAKKNPEGWGAMKYPQLVLGMLAIFTYVGVEVTIQSNLGELLKSVADKVNQLNPLGLKVMNDAEIAPFISLYWGGLMIGRWVGAISVFNPSKGLKKWLLILVPYVAFGVILLVNFGKYSGTEILLFSLCVAVQIGGFFLAKDNPIATLKFFSILGIIGMIIGVFASGQIALFALLSGGLFCSIMWPCLFTLSIT
;
A
#
# COMPACT_ATOMS: atom_id res chain seq x y z
N MET A 1 11.12 -18.48 -4.64
CA MET A 1 11.35 -19.93 -4.89
C MET A 1 11.49 -20.74 -3.59
N ALA A 2 12.46 -20.45 -2.68
CA ALA A 2 12.64 -21.22 -1.42
C ALA A 2 11.39 -21.29 -0.54
N ALA A 3 10.65 -20.17 -0.34
CA ALA A 3 9.43 -20.15 0.44
C ALA A 3 8.32 -21.04 -0.17
N ALA A 4 8.15 -21.03 -1.49
CA ALA A 4 7.19 -21.88 -2.17
C ALA A 4 7.52 -23.37 -2.00
N ALA A 5 8.81 -23.74 -2.06
CA ALA A 5 9.27 -25.10 -1.79
C ALA A 5 8.99 -25.52 -0.35
N LEU A 6 9.25 -24.64 0.64
CA LEU A 6 8.93 -24.91 2.04
C LEU A 6 7.43 -25.16 2.26
N PHE A 7 6.56 -24.37 1.62
CA PHE A 7 5.11 -24.61 1.68
C PHE A 7 4.71 -25.91 1.01
N TYR A 8 5.25 -26.21 -0.16
CA TYR A 8 4.93 -27.42 -0.90
C TYR A 8 5.33 -28.72 -0.14
N PHE A 9 6.49 -28.71 0.52
CA PHE A 9 6.97 -29.84 1.30
C PHE A 9 6.49 -29.86 2.76
N SER A 10 5.77 -28.84 3.21
CA SER A 10 5.27 -28.80 4.59
C SER A 10 4.08 -29.73 4.78
N LYS A 11 4.30 -30.82 5.54
CA LYS A 11 3.24 -31.74 5.98
C LYS A 11 2.34 -31.15 7.07
N LYS A 12 2.65 -29.95 7.60
CA LYS A 12 1.94 -29.31 8.71
C LYS A 12 0.89 -28.29 8.23
N LEU A 13 0.72 -28.09 6.92
CA LEU A 13 -0.35 -27.24 6.42
C LEU A 13 -1.69 -27.92 6.70
N PRO A 14 -2.67 -27.20 7.29
CA PRO A 14 -3.98 -27.76 7.54
C PRO A 14 -4.62 -28.16 6.23
N ASN A 15 -4.78 -29.45 6.01
CA ASN A 15 -5.49 -30.00 4.86
C ASN A 15 -6.97 -30.15 5.23
N THR A 16 -7.61 -29.03 5.57
CA THR A 16 -9.05 -28.99 5.80
C THR A 16 -9.71 -29.05 4.43
N LYS A 17 -10.20 -30.22 4.05
CA LYS A 17 -11.23 -30.31 3.03
C LYS A 17 -12.42 -29.56 3.61
N SER A 18 -12.81 -28.42 3.02
CA SER A 18 -14.09 -27.81 3.39
C SER A 18 -15.17 -28.80 2.95
N GLU A 19 -15.91 -29.35 3.90
CA GLU A 19 -17.04 -30.25 3.62
C GLU A 19 -18.24 -29.47 3.04
N GLU A 20 -18.16 -28.14 3.02
CA GLU A 20 -19.18 -27.29 2.41
C GLU A 20 -18.92 -27.16 0.90
N GLU A 21 -19.83 -27.70 0.11
CA GLU A 21 -19.90 -27.40 -1.33
C GLU A 21 -20.22 -25.90 -1.51
N PHE A 22 -19.24 -25.13 -1.94
CA PHE A 22 -19.46 -23.71 -2.26
C PHE A 22 -20.40 -23.58 -3.44
N GLU A 23 -21.50 -22.87 -3.23
CA GLU A 23 -22.39 -22.51 -4.33
C GLU A 23 -21.62 -21.77 -5.43
N PRO A 24 -21.76 -22.17 -6.71
CA PRO A 24 -21.03 -21.55 -7.80
C PRO A 24 -21.45 -20.09 -7.99
N ALA A 25 -20.54 -19.17 -7.71
CA ALA A 25 -20.77 -17.72 -7.83
C ALA A 25 -20.72 -17.25 -9.30
N LYS A 26 -21.58 -17.82 -10.17
CA LYS A 26 -21.57 -17.57 -11.62
C LYS A 26 -21.76 -16.10 -11.99
N LYS A 27 -22.66 -15.37 -11.30
CA LYS A 27 -22.93 -13.95 -11.58
C LYS A 27 -21.73 -13.07 -11.19
N ALA A 28 -21.13 -13.34 -10.03
CA ALA A 28 -19.90 -12.65 -9.60
C ALA A 28 -18.74 -12.93 -10.55
N LYS A 29 -18.55 -14.19 -10.98
CA LYS A 29 -17.52 -14.57 -11.94
C LYS A 29 -17.69 -13.83 -13.28
N ASN A 30 -18.90 -13.79 -13.83
CA ASN A 30 -19.15 -13.08 -15.08
C ASN A 30 -18.90 -11.58 -14.97
N THR A 31 -19.30 -10.96 -13.86
CA THR A 31 -19.00 -9.54 -13.60
C THR A 31 -17.49 -9.29 -13.50
N LEU A 32 -16.74 -10.19 -12.85
CA LEU A 32 -15.29 -10.11 -12.77
C LEU A 32 -14.62 -10.25 -14.14
N ILE A 33 -15.10 -11.17 -14.98
CA ILE A 33 -14.58 -11.34 -16.37
C ILE A 33 -14.80 -10.06 -17.16
N VAL A 34 -16.00 -9.49 -17.13
CA VAL A 34 -16.32 -8.24 -17.83
C VAL A 34 -15.41 -7.11 -17.33
N LEU A 35 -15.24 -6.97 -16.03
CA LEU A 35 -14.35 -5.98 -15.43
C LEU A 35 -12.90 -6.17 -15.87
N THR A 36 -12.41 -7.41 -15.86
CA THR A 36 -11.03 -7.73 -16.30
C THR A 36 -10.80 -7.35 -17.75
N ILE A 37 -11.74 -7.67 -18.64
CA ILE A 37 -11.65 -7.30 -20.06
C ILE A 37 -11.61 -5.77 -20.21
N LEU A 38 -12.48 -5.06 -19.51
CA LEU A 38 -12.57 -3.61 -19.58
C LEU A 38 -11.28 -2.92 -19.09
N ILE A 39 -10.73 -3.40 -17.96
CA ILE A 39 -9.44 -2.92 -17.42
C ILE A 39 -8.32 -3.23 -18.41
N ALA A 40 -8.26 -4.46 -18.97
CA ALA A 40 -7.25 -4.84 -19.94
C ALA A 40 -7.29 -3.96 -21.19
N LEU A 41 -8.48 -3.61 -21.67
CA LEU A 41 -8.65 -2.68 -22.81
C LEU A 41 -8.16 -1.27 -22.45
N CYS A 42 -8.56 -0.71 -21.30
CA CYS A 42 -8.11 0.61 -20.87
C CYS A 42 -6.59 0.68 -20.75
N PHE A 43 -5.97 -0.27 -20.07
CA PHE A 43 -4.52 -0.31 -19.90
C PHE A 43 -3.79 -0.63 -21.20
N GLY A 44 -4.34 -1.51 -22.05
CA GLY A 44 -3.80 -1.77 -23.38
C GLY A 44 -3.73 -0.52 -24.24
N LEU A 45 -4.78 0.31 -24.22
CA LEU A 45 -4.79 1.61 -24.90
C LEU A 45 -3.78 2.59 -24.29
N ILE A 46 -3.67 2.65 -22.96
CA ILE A 46 -2.67 3.47 -22.28
C ILE A 46 -1.26 3.05 -22.68
N PHE A 47 -0.93 1.76 -22.62
CA PHE A 47 0.40 1.26 -23.01
C PHE A 47 0.70 1.51 -24.49
N ASN A 48 -0.29 1.40 -25.38
CA ASN A 48 -0.11 1.73 -26.79
C ASN A 48 0.30 3.20 -26.99
N THR A 49 -0.18 4.13 -26.15
CA THR A 49 0.24 5.53 -26.23
C THR A 49 1.70 5.76 -25.84
N TYR A 50 2.32 4.87 -25.05
CA TYR A 50 3.74 4.94 -24.71
C TYR A 50 4.64 4.42 -25.84
N THR A 51 4.15 3.48 -26.63
CA THR A 51 4.91 2.89 -27.74
C THR A 51 4.79 3.68 -29.05
N SER A 52 3.64 4.32 -29.29
CA SER A 52 3.34 4.98 -30.55
C SER A 52 3.66 6.47 -30.59
N SER A 53 3.75 7.14 -29.46
CA SER A 53 4.04 8.58 -29.39
C SER A 53 5.31 8.85 -28.60
N GLY A 54 6.43 9.00 -29.30
CA GLY A 54 7.68 9.52 -28.71
C GLY A 54 7.62 10.99 -28.29
N VAL A 55 6.46 11.64 -28.37
CA VAL A 55 6.25 13.05 -28.02
C VAL A 55 5.23 13.12 -26.89
N HIS A 56 5.66 13.65 -25.75
CA HIS A 56 4.77 14.04 -24.65
C HIS A 56 3.97 15.27 -25.07
N THR A 57 2.74 15.06 -25.56
CA THR A 57 1.81 16.13 -25.87
C THR A 57 0.72 16.12 -24.80
N ASP A 58 0.27 17.29 -24.36
CA ASP A 58 -0.81 17.45 -23.35
C ASP A 58 -2.08 16.66 -23.72
N SER A 59 -2.36 16.52 -25.02
CA SER A 59 -3.46 15.69 -25.52
C SER A 59 -3.31 14.21 -25.20
N VAL A 60 -2.09 13.66 -25.25
CA VAL A 60 -1.82 12.25 -24.93
C VAL A 60 -1.93 12.01 -23.43
N GLU A 61 -1.45 12.94 -22.61
CA GLU A 61 -1.57 12.83 -21.16
C GLU A 61 -3.02 12.93 -20.69
N ASN A 62 -3.80 13.83 -21.26
CA ASN A 62 -5.24 13.93 -21.01
C ASN A 62 -5.98 12.65 -21.40
N THR A 63 -5.59 12.01 -22.51
CA THR A 63 -6.18 10.73 -22.93
C THR A 63 -5.84 9.61 -21.94
N ARG A 64 -4.60 9.54 -21.47
CA ARG A 64 -4.18 8.58 -20.42
C ARG A 64 -4.96 8.78 -19.13
N LEU A 65 -5.07 10.03 -18.68
CA LEU A 65 -5.85 10.38 -17.50
C LEU A 65 -7.32 9.97 -17.65
N LEU A 66 -7.93 10.27 -18.80
CA LEU A 66 -9.32 9.87 -19.08
C LEU A 66 -9.50 8.36 -19.00
N LEU A 67 -8.61 7.58 -19.63
CA LEU A 67 -8.67 6.12 -19.61
C LEU A 67 -8.48 5.56 -18.20
N LEU A 68 -7.60 6.17 -17.37
CA LEU A 68 -7.45 5.81 -15.96
C LEU A 68 -8.72 6.10 -15.15
N VAL A 69 -9.35 7.26 -15.36
CA VAL A 69 -10.62 7.61 -14.70
C VAL A 69 -11.74 6.65 -15.11
N ILE A 70 -11.80 6.26 -16.39
CA ILE A 70 -12.77 5.26 -16.87
C ILE A 70 -12.52 3.91 -16.21
N ALA A 71 -11.26 3.45 -16.14
CA ALA A 71 -10.92 2.18 -15.49
C ALA A 71 -11.29 2.20 -14.00
N LEU A 72 -10.99 3.29 -13.30
CA LEU A 72 -11.36 3.47 -11.89
C LEU A 72 -12.87 3.47 -11.68
N ALA A 73 -13.61 4.21 -12.50
CA ALA A 73 -15.07 4.26 -12.47
C ALA A 73 -15.69 2.88 -12.77
N ALA A 74 -15.08 2.11 -13.66
CA ALA A 74 -15.50 0.74 -13.96
C ALA A 74 -15.32 -0.19 -12.76
N VAL A 75 -14.18 -0.13 -12.04
CA VAL A 75 -13.95 -0.92 -10.83
C VAL A 75 -15.01 -0.60 -9.78
N ILE A 76 -15.14 0.68 -9.43
CA ILE A 76 -16.09 1.13 -8.40
C ILE A 76 -17.52 0.81 -8.82
N GLY A 77 -17.88 1.08 -10.07
CA GLY A 77 -19.21 0.84 -10.62
C GLY A 77 -19.57 -0.65 -10.64
N CYS A 78 -18.68 -1.53 -11.09
CA CYS A 78 -18.92 -2.98 -11.10
C CYS A 78 -19.06 -3.56 -9.69
N VAL A 79 -18.24 -3.13 -8.74
CA VAL A 79 -18.34 -3.59 -7.35
C VAL A 79 -19.64 -3.12 -6.71
N PHE A 80 -20.00 -1.85 -6.92
CA PHE A 80 -21.27 -1.30 -6.43
C PHE A 80 -22.48 -1.98 -7.08
N PHE A 81 -22.46 -2.16 -8.39
CA PHE A 81 -23.52 -2.89 -9.13
C PHE A 81 -23.70 -4.31 -8.60
N ALA A 82 -22.59 -5.04 -8.41
CA ALA A 82 -22.62 -6.40 -7.87
C ALA A 82 -23.26 -6.43 -6.48
N ASN A 83 -22.90 -5.49 -5.59
CA ASN A 83 -23.47 -5.39 -4.26
C ASN A 83 -24.98 -5.09 -4.26
N VAL A 84 -25.41 -4.13 -5.09
CA VAL A 84 -26.84 -3.77 -5.22
C VAL A 84 -27.67 -4.94 -5.75
N LYS A 85 -27.15 -5.67 -6.75
CA LYS A 85 -27.81 -6.84 -7.31
C LYS A 85 -27.83 -8.01 -6.34
N ALA A 86 -26.73 -8.23 -5.61
CA ALA A 86 -26.63 -9.29 -4.61
C ALA A 86 -27.57 -9.05 -3.41
N LYS A 87 -27.82 -7.80 -3.02
CA LYS A 87 -28.83 -7.47 -2.00
C LYS A 87 -30.26 -7.83 -2.42
N LYS A 88 -30.60 -7.72 -3.72
CA LYS A 88 -31.93 -8.05 -4.23
C LYS A 88 -32.11 -9.56 -4.47
N ASN A 89 -31.08 -10.22 -4.95
CA ASN A 89 -31.06 -11.67 -5.19
C ASN A 89 -29.65 -12.19 -4.91
N PRO A 90 -29.38 -12.78 -3.74
CA PRO A 90 -28.04 -13.19 -3.31
C PRO A 90 -27.50 -14.41 -4.06
N GLU A 91 -28.35 -15.18 -4.74
CA GLU A 91 -27.97 -16.40 -5.44
C GLU A 91 -26.98 -16.13 -6.57
N GLY A 92 -25.85 -16.83 -6.60
CA GLY A 92 -24.82 -16.74 -7.61
C GLY A 92 -23.87 -15.54 -7.49
N TRP A 93 -23.97 -14.73 -6.41
CA TRP A 93 -23.09 -13.57 -6.14
C TRP A 93 -21.97 -13.84 -5.15
N GLY A 94 -21.95 -15.01 -4.49
CA GLY A 94 -20.89 -15.39 -3.55
C GLY A 94 -20.62 -14.33 -2.48
N ALA A 95 -19.39 -13.90 -2.35
CA ALA A 95 -18.95 -12.91 -1.36
C ALA A 95 -19.60 -11.52 -1.52
N MET A 96 -20.11 -11.17 -2.72
CA MET A 96 -20.73 -9.88 -2.98
C MET A 96 -22.03 -9.64 -2.21
N LYS A 97 -22.63 -10.70 -1.66
CA LYS A 97 -23.82 -10.59 -0.79
C LYS A 97 -23.52 -9.95 0.57
N TYR A 98 -22.27 -9.95 1.01
CA TYR A 98 -21.84 -9.42 2.30
C TYR A 98 -21.27 -7.99 2.15
N PRO A 99 -21.97 -6.97 2.67
CA PRO A 99 -21.55 -5.57 2.51
C PRO A 99 -20.15 -5.28 3.07
N GLN A 100 -19.77 -5.91 4.19
CA GLN A 100 -18.46 -5.74 4.81
C GLN A 100 -17.33 -6.23 3.90
N LEU A 101 -17.51 -7.34 3.18
CA LEU A 101 -16.53 -7.83 2.22
C LEU A 101 -16.39 -6.89 1.01
N VAL A 102 -17.50 -6.35 0.54
CA VAL A 102 -17.51 -5.40 -0.58
C VAL A 102 -16.82 -4.09 -0.19
N LEU A 103 -17.15 -3.55 0.98
CA LEU A 103 -16.46 -2.36 1.51
C LEU A 103 -14.98 -2.62 1.76
N GLY A 104 -14.64 -3.81 2.27
CA GLY A 104 -13.26 -4.25 2.46
C GLY A 104 -12.48 -4.33 1.15
N MET A 105 -13.07 -4.86 0.07
CA MET A 105 -12.44 -4.88 -1.25
C MET A 105 -12.17 -3.47 -1.79
N LEU A 106 -13.14 -2.55 -1.67
CA LEU A 106 -12.95 -1.16 -2.09
C LEU A 106 -11.89 -0.45 -1.25
N ALA A 107 -11.90 -0.68 0.07
CA ALA A 107 -10.91 -0.10 0.97
C ALA A 107 -9.50 -0.63 0.68
N ILE A 108 -9.34 -1.94 0.43
CA ILE A 108 -8.07 -2.54 0.04
C ILE A 108 -7.61 -2.00 -1.31
N PHE A 109 -8.50 -1.90 -2.29
CA PHE A 109 -8.19 -1.33 -3.59
C PHE A 109 -7.65 0.11 -3.46
N THR A 110 -8.34 0.97 -2.70
CA THR A 110 -7.93 2.35 -2.47
C THR A 110 -6.60 2.42 -1.72
N TYR A 111 -6.45 1.63 -0.66
CA TYR A 111 -5.24 1.56 0.15
C TYR A 111 -4.01 1.14 -0.69
N VAL A 112 -4.13 0.04 -1.45
CA VAL A 112 -3.03 -0.44 -2.31
C VAL A 112 -2.71 0.56 -3.40
N GLY A 113 -3.75 1.23 -3.95
CA GLY A 113 -3.57 2.32 -4.90
C GLY A 113 -2.69 3.44 -4.35
N VAL A 114 -2.94 3.89 -3.12
CA VAL A 114 -2.11 4.92 -2.45
C VAL A 114 -0.70 4.39 -2.18
N GLU A 115 -0.57 3.18 -1.63
CA GLU A 115 0.72 2.54 -1.32
C GLU A 115 1.64 2.50 -2.55
N VAL A 116 1.11 2.03 -3.68
CA VAL A 116 1.89 1.89 -4.93
C VAL A 116 2.15 3.25 -5.58
N THR A 117 1.19 4.17 -5.55
CA THR A 117 1.33 5.50 -6.17
C THR A 117 2.46 6.30 -5.52
N ILE A 118 2.54 6.32 -4.19
CA ILE A 118 3.60 7.04 -3.49
C ILE A 118 4.97 6.50 -3.92
N GLN A 119 5.14 5.20 -3.86
CA GLN A 119 6.42 4.55 -4.15
C GLN A 119 6.84 4.71 -5.62
N SER A 120 5.92 4.52 -6.57
CA SER A 120 6.23 4.59 -7.99
C SER A 120 6.58 6.01 -8.46
N ASN A 121 5.97 7.03 -7.85
CA ASN A 121 6.24 8.43 -8.23
C ASN A 121 7.41 9.05 -7.46
N LEU A 122 7.80 8.50 -6.30
CA LEU A 122 8.89 9.04 -5.50
C LEU A 122 10.22 9.07 -6.26
N GLY A 123 10.52 8.01 -7.02
CA GLY A 123 11.74 7.94 -7.82
C GLY A 123 11.80 9.03 -8.89
N GLU A 124 10.70 9.24 -9.62
CA GLU A 124 10.60 10.27 -10.64
C GLU A 124 10.66 11.68 -10.03
N LEU A 125 10.01 11.88 -8.89
CA LEU A 125 10.05 13.14 -8.16
C LEU A 125 11.49 13.53 -7.76
N LEU A 126 12.32 12.56 -7.35
CA LEU A 126 13.70 12.81 -6.94
C LEU A 126 14.66 12.99 -8.13
N LYS A 127 14.32 12.44 -9.32
CA LYS A 127 15.09 12.61 -10.57
C LYS A 127 14.74 13.87 -11.33
N SER A 128 13.50 14.35 -11.23
CA SER A 128 13.03 15.48 -12.01
C SER A 128 13.72 16.77 -11.62
N VAL A 129 14.00 17.62 -12.61
CA VAL A 129 14.65 18.91 -12.42
C VAL A 129 13.60 20.01 -12.38
N ALA A 130 13.34 20.60 -11.22
CA ALA A 130 12.46 21.74 -11.06
C ALA A 130 13.22 23.07 -11.24
N ASP A 131 14.41 23.18 -10.65
CA ASP A 131 15.31 24.34 -10.83
C ASP A 131 16.52 23.95 -11.67
N LYS A 132 16.58 24.40 -12.91
CA LYS A 132 17.67 24.10 -13.85
C LYS A 132 19.00 24.79 -13.47
N VAL A 133 18.94 25.91 -12.77
CA VAL A 133 20.14 26.67 -12.39
C VAL A 133 20.87 25.97 -11.25
N ASN A 134 20.12 25.60 -10.21
CA ASN A 134 20.70 24.98 -9.00
C ASN A 134 20.65 23.46 -9.05
N GLN A 135 20.12 22.85 -10.11
CA GLN A 135 19.93 21.39 -10.25
C GLN A 135 19.15 20.78 -9.08
N LEU A 136 18.04 21.45 -8.71
CA LEU A 136 17.17 21.00 -7.64
C LEU A 136 15.92 20.30 -8.19
N ASN A 137 15.49 19.26 -7.48
CA ASN A 137 14.24 18.58 -7.73
C ASN A 137 13.02 19.36 -7.11
N PRO A 138 11.78 18.94 -7.35
CA PRO A 138 10.59 19.63 -6.80
C PRO A 138 10.55 19.74 -5.28
N LEU A 139 11.28 18.89 -4.55
CA LEU A 139 11.40 18.99 -3.09
C LEU A 139 12.49 19.98 -2.64
N GLY A 140 13.21 20.61 -3.55
CA GLY A 140 14.33 21.52 -3.23
C GLY A 140 15.62 20.78 -2.80
N LEU A 141 15.71 19.48 -3.09
CA LEU A 141 16.93 18.68 -2.91
C LEU A 141 17.69 18.61 -4.23
N LYS A 142 18.98 18.29 -4.18
CA LYS A 142 19.74 17.98 -5.40
C LYS A 142 19.08 16.85 -6.17
N VAL A 143 19.08 16.95 -7.49
CA VAL A 143 18.62 15.88 -8.37
C VAL A 143 19.45 14.62 -8.11
N MET A 144 18.79 13.49 -7.91
CA MET A 144 19.41 12.22 -7.55
C MET A 144 19.45 11.27 -8.74
N ASN A 145 20.50 10.49 -8.84
CA ASN A 145 20.60 9.38 -9.78
C ASN A 145 19.98 8.09 -9.16
N ASP A 146 19.81 7.03 -9.97
CA ASP A 146 19.20 5.78 -9.53
C ASP A 146 19.87 5.13 -8.33
N ALA A 147 21.19 5.21 -8.24
CA ALA A 147 21.96 4.65 -7.13
C ALA A 147 21.74 5.41 -5.81
N GLU A 148 21.48 6.71 -5.89
CA GLU A 148 21.16 7.56 -4.74
C GLU A 148 19.70 7.44 -4.30
N ILE A 149 18.80 7.14 -5.23
CA ILE A 149 17.37 6.95 -4.95
C ILE A 149 17.07 5.58 -4.34
N ALA A 150 17.78 4.54 -4.78
CA ALA A 150 17.52 3.16 -4.36
C ALA A 150 17.45 2.96 -2.83
N PRO A 151 18.29 3.59 -1.98
CA PRO A 151 18.17 3.52 -0.54
C PRO A 151 16.84 4.08 -0.01
N PHE A 152 16.34 5.18 -0.55
CA PHE A 152 15.06 5.79 -0.13
C PHE A 152 13.86 4.92 -0.52
N ILE A 153 13.89 4.31 -1.71
CA ILE A 153 12.88 3.31 -2.10
C ILE A 153 12.94 2.09 -1.18
N SER A 154 14.16 1.63 -0.83
CA SER A 154 14.36 0.55 0.16
C SER A 154 13.79 0.92 1.53
N LEU A 155 13.93 2.19 1.95
CA LEU A 155 13.39 2.69 3.20
C LEU A 155 11.86 2.71 3.21
N TYR A 156 11.23 3.07 2.09
CA TYR A 156 9.77 3.03 1.92
C TYR A 156 9.23 1.60 2.05
N TRP A 157 9.80 0.65 1.30
CA TRP A 157 9.42 -0.76 1.36
C TRP A 157 9.70 -1.39 2.72
N GLY A 158 10.84 -1.02 3.33
CA GLY A 158 11.17 -1.41 4.68
C GLY A 158 10.17 -0.88 5.70
N GLY A 159 9.69 0.36 5.52
CA GLY A 159 8.61 0.93 6.31
C GLY A 159 7.33 0.11 6.25
N LEU A 160 6.94 -0.36 5.06
CA LEU A 160 5.82 -1.29 4.89
C LEU A 160 6.05 -2.63 5.61
N MET A 161 7.27 -3.15 5.62
CA MET A 161 7.62 -4.37 6.33
C MET A 161 7.50 -4.19 7.86
N ILE A 162 7.93 -3.06 8.41
CA ILE A 162 7.90 -2.76 9.85
C ILE A 162 6.49 -2.97 10.42
N GLY A 163 5.48 -2.34 9.84
CA GLY A 163 4.12 -2.44 10.38
C GLY A 163 3.50 -3.83 10.18
N ARG A 164 3.85 -4.54 9.12
CA ARG A 164 3.41 -5.94 8.93
C ARG A 164 4.00 -6.86 9.98
N TRP A 165 5.25 -6.68 10.36
CA TRP A 165 5.87 -7.43 11.46
C TRP A 165 5.23 -7.11 12.81
N VAL A 166 4.90 -5.84 13.06
CA VAL A 166 4.17 -5.45 14.26
C VAL A 166 2.78 -6.08 14.29
N GLY A 167 2.06 -6.09 13.17
CA GLY A 167 0.75 -6.76 13.07
C GLY A 167 0.82 -8.26 13.40
N ALA A 168 1.92 -8.93 13.01
CA ALA A 168 2.14 -10.34 13.29
C ALA A 168 2.34 -10.65 14.78
N ILE A 169 2.74 -9.69 15.62
CA ILE A 169 2.94 -9.91 17.06
C ILE A 169 1.67 -10.45 17.72
N SER A 170 0.51 -9.96 17.30
CA SER A 170 -0.78 -10.37 17.87
C SER A 170 -1.12 -11.84 17.60
N VAL A 171 -0.60 -12.42 16.52
CA VAL A 171 -0.83 -13.83 16.14
C VAL A 171 -0.23 -14.80 17.16
N PHE A 172 0.88 -14.40 17.80
CA PHE A 172 1.57 -15.23 18.78
C PHE A 172 0.98 -15.14 20.21
N ASN A 173 -0.06 -14.33 20.42
CA ASN A 173 -0.71 -14.14 21.73
C ASN A 173 0.27 -13.95 22.90
N PRO A 174 1.26 -13.05 22.82
CA PRO A 174 2.22 -12.85 23.89
C PRO A 174 1.54 -12.27 25.12
N SER A 175 2.16 -12.46 26.31
CA SER A 175 1.70 -11.82 27.55
C SER A 175 1.66 -10.29 27.39
N LYS A 176 0.78 -9.61 28.13
CA LYS A 176 0.58 -8.14 28.02
C LYS A 176 1.89 -7.34 28.20
N GLY A 177 2.80 -7.80 29.07
CA GLY A 177 4.12 -7.18 29.27
C GLY A 177 5.03 -7.38 28.06
N LEU A 178 5.15 -8.62 27.58
CA LEU A 178 5.96 -8.96 26.42
C LEU A 178 5.45 -8.25 25.15
N LYS A 179 4.14 -8.15 24.98
CA LYS A 179 3.55 -7.43 23.85
C LYS A 179 4.00 -5.97 23.79
N LYS A 180 3.99 -5.27 24.93
CA LYS A 180 4.45 -3.87 24.98
C LYS A 180 5.92 -3.73 24.56
N TRP A 181 6.78 -4.63 25.03
CA TRP A 181 8.19 -4.64 24.64
C TRP A 181 8.38 -4.95 23.15
N LEU A 182 7.64 -5.92 22.62
CA LEU A 182 7.69 -6.27 21.19
C LEU A 182 7.20 -5.13 20.30
N LEU A 183 6.18 -4.37 20.70
CA LEU A 183 5.69 -3.21 19.96
C LEU A 183 6.73 -2.09 19.81
N ILE A 184 7.71 -2.01 20.73
CA ILE A 184 8.83 -1.07 20.65
C ILE A 184 10.00 -1.70 19.91
N LEU A 185 10.37 -2.92 20.29
CA LEU A 185 11.58 -3.57 19.80
C LEU A 185 11.50 -3.96 18.32
N VAL A 186 10.39 -4.55 17.89
CA VAL A 186 10.24 -5.07 16.52
C VAL A 186 10.38 -3.99 15.46
N PRO A 187 9.76 -2.79 15.57
CA PRO A 187 9.97 -1.71 14.61
C PRO A 187 11.44 -1.29 14.49
N TYR A 188 12.14 -1.12 15.60
CA TYR A 188 13.54 -0.72 15.58
C TYR A 188 14.48 -1.82 15.12
N VAL A 189 14.19 -3.09 15.42
CA VAL A 189 14.95 -4.22 14.86
C VAL A 189 14.78 -4.28 13.34
N ALA A 190 13.54 -4.14 12.86
CA ALA A 190 13.28 -4.12 11.42
C ALA A 190 13.95 -2.90 10.75
N PHE A 191 13.90 -1.73 11.37
CA PHE A 191 14.63 -0.56 10.89
C PHE A 191 16.15 -0.80 10.87
N GLY A 192 16.70 -1.43 11.92
CA GLY A 192 18.12 -1.83 11.97
C GLY A 192 18.52 -2.76 10.81
N VAL A 193 17.64 -3.71 10.43
CA VAL A 193 17.87 -4.57 9.27
C VAL A 193 17.94 -3.74 7.98
N ILE A 194 17.06 -2.74 7.80
CA ILE A 194 17.09 -1.86 6.63
C ILE A 194 18.40 -1.07 6.56
N LEU A 195 18.85 -0.55 7.71
CA LEU A 195 20.13 0.17 7.80
C LEU A 195 21.34 -0.74 7.48
N LEU A 196 21.29 -2.00 7.93
CA LEU A 196 22.37 -2.97 7.63
C LEU A 196 22.43 -3.31 6.14
N VAL A 197 21.27 -3.51 5.50
CA VAL A 197 21.21 -3.80 4.05
C VAL A 197 21.72 -2.61 3.23
N ASN A 198 21.47 -1.39 3.69
CA ASN A 198 21.90 -0.15 3.04
C ASN A 198 23.05 0.53 3.81
N PHE A 199 23.99 -0.24 4.33
CA PHE A 199 25.07 0.28 5.17
C PHE A 199 25.86 1.41 4.48
N GLY A 200 26.03 2.51 5.21
CA GLY A 200 26.76 3.68 4.71
C GLY A 200 26.04 4.52 3.64
N LYS A 201 24.79 4.21 3.33
CA LYS A 201 24.00 4.95 2.33
C LYS A 201 23.19 6.11 2.90
N TYR A 202 22.98 6.15 4.21
CA TYR A 202 22.23 7.21 4.87
C TYR A 202 23.11 8.08 5.74
N SER A 203 22.84 9.38 5.74
CA SER A 203 23.43 10.32 6.69
C SER A 203 22.84 10.17 8.09
N GLY A 204 23.54 10.65 9.12
CA GLY A 204 23.03 10.63 10.49
C GLY A 204 21.69 11.37 10.65
N THR A 205 21.49 12.47 9.92
CA THR A 205 20.23 13.24 9.93
C THR A 205 19.09 12.43 9.34
N GLU A 206 19.31 11.70 8.25
CA GLU A 206 18.30 10.85 7.59
C GLU A 206 17.89 9.69 8.50
N ILE A 207 18.87 9.06 9.16
CA ILE A 207 18.60 8.01 10.15
C ILE A 207 17.74 8.56 11.30
N LEU A 208 18.07 9.75 11.81
CA LEU A 208 17.32 10.39 12.88
C LEU A 208 15.87 10.71 12.45
N LEU A 209 15.68 11.31 11.27
CA LEU A 209 14.35 11.67 10.76
C LEU A 209 13.47 10.44 10.57
N PHE A 210 13.99 9.37 10.00
CA PHE A 210 13.19 8.14 9.85
C PHE A 210 12.94 7.44 11.18
N SER A 211 13.90 7.46 12.11
CA SER A 211 13.72 6.96 13.48
C SER A 211 12.58 7.69 14.20
N LEU A 212 12.44 9.01 14.01
CA LEU A 212 11.31 9.77 14.54
C LEU A 212 9.97 9.33 13.92
N CYS A 213 9.94 9.07 12.60
CA CYS A 213 8.74 8.52 11.96
C CYS A 213 8.35 7.15 12.54
N VAL A 214 9.34 6.28 12.79
CA VAL A 214 9.12 4.99 13.47
C VAL A 214 8.61 5.18 14.90
N ALA A 215 9.14 6.16 15.64
CA ALA A 215 8.66 6.49 16.99
C ALA A 215 7.19 6.95 17.00
N VAL A 216 6.79 7.77 16.01
CA VAL A 216 5.38 8.19 15.81
C VAL A 216 4.51 6.98 15.53
N GLN A 217 4.96 6.05 14.68
CA GLN A 217 4.25 4.80 14.41
C GLN A 217 4.05 3.96 15.69
N ILE A 218 5.09 3.80 16.51
CA ILE A 218 5.02 3.09 17.79
C ILE A 218 4.00 3.76 18.72
N GLY A 219 4.04 5.09 18.83
CA GLY A 219 3.04 5.86 19.59
C GLY A 219 1.61 5.57 19.13
N GLY A 220 1.41 5.49 17.82
CA GLY A 220 0.13 5.12 17.22
C GLY A 220 -0.38 3.74 17.65
N PHE A 221 0.49 2.74 17.72
CA PHE A 221 0.10 1.40 18.21
C PHE A 221 -0.35 1.42 19.66
N PHE A 222 0.33 2.17 20.53
CA PHE A 222 -0.08 2.30 21.93
C PHE A 222 -1.41 3.04 22.09
N LEU A 223 -1.68 4.07 21.28
CA LEU A 223 -2.93 4.83 21.30
C LEU A 223 -4.12 4.01 20.79
N ALA A 224 -3.91 3.20 19.78
CA ALA A 224 -4.95 2.39 19.14
C ALA A 224 -5.41 1.18 19.98
N LYS A 225 -4.64 0.76 21.00
CA LYS A 225 -5.00 -0.29 21.98
C LYS A 225 -5.55 -1.58 21.34
N ASP A 226 -4.91 -2.07 20.30
CA ASP A 226 -5.32 -3.29 19.56
C ASP A 226 -6.72 -3.25 18.90
N ASN A 227 -7.33 -2.08 18.80
CA ASN A 227 -8.61 -1.92 18.12
C ASN A 227 -8.36 -1.67 16.62
N PRO A 228 -8.77 -2.58 15.70
CA PRO A 228 -8.52 -2.43 14.27
C PRO A 228 -9.11 -1.14 13.68
N ILE A 229 -10.30 -0.73 14.15
CA ILE A 229 -10.97 0.49 13.68
C ILE A 229 -10.20 1.73 14.13
N ALA A 230 -9.79 1.78 15.40
CA ALA A 230 -9.01 2.90 15.94
C ALA A 230 -7.64 2.97 15.25
N THR A 231 -6.98 1.83 15.05
CA THR A 231 -5.71 1.74 14.32
C THR A 231 -5.86 2.27 12.90
N LEU A 232 -6.84 1.79 12.15
CA LEU A 232 -7.07 2.22 10.77
C LEU A 232 -7.32 3.74 10.69
N LYS A 233 -8.21 4.29 11.53
CA LYS A 233 -8.50 5.72 11.57
C LYS A 233 -7.27 6.54 11.89
N PHE A 234 -6.53 6.17 12.93
CA PHE A 234 -5.35 6.89 13.38
C PHE A 234 -4.26 6.94 12.31
N PHE A 235 -3.91 5.79 11.74
CA PHE A 235 -2.87 5.71 10.71
C PHE A 235 -3.30 6.33 9.38
N SER A 236 -4.59 6.30 9.03
CA SER A 236 -5.10 7.05 7.87
C SER A 236 -4.93 8.56 8.05
N ILE A 237 -5.25 9.09 9.24
CA ILE A 237 -5.06 10.52 9.54
C ILE A 237 -3.57 10.87 9.50
N LEU A 238 -2.70 10.07 10.10
CA LEU A 238 -1.24 10.30 10.04
C LEU A 238 -0.72 10.25 8.60
N GLY A 239 -1.21 9.31 7.80
CA GLY A 239 -0.86 9.23 6.38
C GLY A 239 -1.25 10.49 5.62
N ILE A 240 -2.47 11.00 5.81
CA ILE A 240 -2.94 12.24 5.20
C ILE A 240 -2.08 13.43 5.64
N ILE A 241 -1.79 13.55 6.94
CA ILE A 241 -0.92 14.62 7.46
C ILE A 241 0.49 14.50 6.85
N GLY A 242 1.06 13.31 6.80
CA GLY A 242 2.36 13.06 6.16
C GLY A 242 2.37 13.49 4.69
N MET A 243 1.33 13.17 3.93
CA MET A 243 1.22 13.59 2.52
C MET A 243 1.07 15.11 2.38
N ILE A 244 0.28 15.75 3.24
CA ILE A 244 0.16 17.22 3.25
C ILE A 244 1.52 17.86 3.54
N ILE A 245 2.24 17.39 4.56
CA ILE A 245 3.59 17.88 4.86
C ILE A 245 4.51 17.62 3.66
N GLY A 246 4.46 16.44 3.05
CA GLY A 246 5.28 16.09 1.87
C GLY A 246 5.06 17.00 0.67
N VAL A 247 3.84 17.51 0.48
CA VAL A 247 3.48 18.43 -0.64
C VAL A 247 3.86 19.86 -0.34
N PHE A 248 3.68 20.34 0.89
CA PHE A 248 3.85 21.77 1.25
C PHE A 248 5.20 22.10 1.90
N ALA A 249 5.92 21.12 2.43
CA ALA A 249 7.27 21.33 2.94
C ALA A 249 8.31 21.20 1.82
N SER A 250 9.57 21.42 2.16
CA SER A 250 10.72 21.28 1.25
C SER A 250 11.87 20.56 1.93
N GLY A 251 12.87 20.13 1.13
CA GLY A 251 14.06 19.47 1.61
C GLY A 251 13.82 18.08 2.20
N GLN A 252 14.64 17.73 3.16
CA GLN A 252 14.56 16.41 3.81
C GLN A 252 13.23 16.20 4.55
N ILE A 253 12.61 17.25 5.09
CA ILE A 253 11.33 17.15 5.79
C ILE A 253 10.25 16.64 4.83
N ALA A 254 10.16 17.21 3.63
CA ALA A 254 9.21 16.75 2.61
C ALA A 254 9.47 15.30 2.21
N LEU A 255 10.73 14.95 1.96
CA LEU A 255 11.13 13.59 1.60
C LEU A 255 10.72 12.58 2.67
N PHE A 256 11.05 12.81 3.94
CA PHE A 256 10.74 11.87 5.02
C PHE A 256 9.24 11.84 5.38
N ALA A 257 8.52 12.93 5.15
CA ALA A 257 7.06 12.95 5.24
C ALA A 257 6.42 12.03 4.20
N LEU A 258 6.89 12.05 2.94
CA LEU A 258 6.44 11.12 1.89
C LEU A 258 6.85 9.66 2.21
N LEU A 259 8.09 9.44 2.67
CA LEU A 259 8.58 8.11 3.06
C LEU A 259 7.80 7.52 4.24
N SER A 260 7.33 8.36 5.17
CA SER A 260 6.49 7.92 6.29
C SER A 260 5.15 7.31 5.84
N GLY A 261 4.71 7.59 4.61
CA GLY A 261 3.57 6.92 3.99
C GLY A 261 3.71 5.40 3.99
N GLY A 262 4.91 4.86 3.75
CA GLY A 262 5.17 3.42 3.86
C GLY A 262 4.92 2.88 5.26
N LEU A 263 5.38 3.61 6.30
CA LEU A 263 5.15 3.23 7.70
C LEU A 263 3.66 3.25 8.06
N PHE A 264 2.93 4.30 7.67
CA PHE A 264 1.52 4.46 8.04
C PHE A 264 0.60 3.53 7.25
N CYS A 265 0.90 3.28 5.98
CA CYS A 265 0.19 2.29 5.18
C CYS A 265 0.42 0.85 5.65
N SER A 266 1.55 0.54 6.27
CA SER A 266 1.99 -0.81 6.59
C SER A 266 1.03 -1.64 7.44
N ILE A 267 0.33 -1.01 8.38
CA ILE A 267 -0.62 -1.66 9.30
C ILE A 267 -2.05 -1.69 8.75
N MET A 268 -2.34 -0.93 7.68
CA MET A 268 -3.70 -0.84 7.16
C MET A 268 -4.18 -2.16 6.59
N TRP A 269 -3.31 -2.91 5.92
CA TRP A 269 -3.65 -4.21 5.36
C TRP A 269 -4.24 -5.20 6.38
N PRO A 270 -3.55 -5.53 7.50
CA PRO A 270 -4.10 -6.44 8.50
C PRO A 270 -5.42 -5.92 9.10
N CYS A 271 -5.52 -4.61 9.34
CA CYS A 271 -6.74 -4.01 9.89
C CYS A 271 -7.92 -4.12 8.92
N LEU A 272 -7.72 -3.77 7.64
CA LEU A 272 -8.76 -3.87 6.62
C LEU A 272 -9.19 -5.31 6.40
N PHE A 273 -8.24 -6.24 6.35
CA PHE A 273 -8.55 -7.66 6.21
C PHE A 273 -9.39 -8.16 7.38
N THR A 274 -8.98 -7.88 8.63
CA THR A 274 -9.74 -8.26 9.82
C THR A 274 -11.16 -7.71 9.79
N LEU A 275 -11.32 -6.42 9.48
CA LEU A 275 -12.64 -5.77 9.42
C LEU A 275 -13.52 -6.27 8.27
N SER A 276 -12.93 -6.85 7.25
CA SER A 276 -13.68 -7.37 6.10
C SER A 276 -14.29 -8.75 6.36
N ILE A 277 -13.67 -9.55 7.24
CA ILE A 277 -14.08 -10.94 7.53
C ILE A 277 -14.84 -11.09 8.84
N THR A 278 -14.91 -10.04 9.67
CA THR A 278 -15.73 -9.99 10.90
C THR A 278 -17.09 -9.35 10.64
#